data_dfd80855d8a2ed7f5de4587fa128cef5
#
_entry.id   dfd80855d8a2ed7f5de4587fa128cef5
#
_cell.length_a   1.000
_cell.length_b   1.000
_cell.length_c   1.000
_cell.angle_alpha   90.00
_cell.angle_beta   90.00
_cell.angle_gamma   90.00
#
_symmetry.space_group_name_H-M   'P 1'
#
loop_
_entity.id
_entity.type
_entity.pdbx_description
1 polymer ?
#
loop_
_entity_poly.entity_id
_entity_poly.type
_entity_poly.pdbx_seq_one_letter_code
_entity_poly.pdbx_strand_id
1 'polypeptide(L)'
;MIKVTANYNGRCAEFWMPCSEAEMHKCFEQLQAPEERSTSLFVQTVIRPSQLAFLEDTFVDMDELNFLAKRLNCFSDTELDTFYGMIRHKGFTQMKDLINATYNLDNYTLVQDFRHIAFVGRTHYHALHGRITEAAEKETDFEKLGRDLLTSGNGIITDYGMLFPNAGKTFDEVYDGQVFPVQYNDEDSLVDVRMDRNGKTEVVFLPNHPIAITKALIRLGADSIEDCQLSLYDFSVDNPQWCERFREMIGNEDIFGINSLAAAINAADIDLNKLWSLAEYAQAEDAVELAQLAQHIDYFTFIEGAEDYEAVGRYLTENCEDYQLNPTLSEFFDFEALGEHFADNNGGRFVCDGFIYNNSDTPLREILSQNDTMQMGGM
;
A
#
# COMPACT_ATOMS: atom_id res chain seq x y z
N MET A 1 -1.53 0.93 17.97
CA MET A 1 -0.90 -0.40 17.77
C MET A 1 -1.63 -1.45 18.60
N ILE A 2 -2.12 -2.51 17.93
CA ILE A 2 -2.81 -3.65 18.58
C ILE A 2 -1.82 -4.82 18.66
N LYS A 3 -1.76 -5.49 19.79
CA LYS A 3 -0.97 -6.71 19.97
C LYS A 3 -1.83 -7.80 20.60
N VAL A 4 -1.95 -8.93 19.90
CA VAL A 4 -2.72 -10.08 20.35
C VAL A 4 -1.91 -11.37 20.26
N THR A 5 -2.22 -12.35 21.12
CA THR A 5 -1.79 -13.73 20.95
C THR A 5 -2.97 -14.53 20.40
N ALA A 6 -2.81 -15.10 19.21
CA ALA A 6 -3.81 -15.98 18.61
C ALA A 6 -3.37 -17.44 18.66
N ASN A 7 -4.35 -18.33 18.66
CA ASN A 7 -4.18 -19.77 18.74
C ASN A 7 -4.87 -20.47 17.57
N TYR A 8 -4.20 -21.48 17.04
CA TYR A 8 -4.77 -22.42 16.09
C TYR A 8 -4.28 -23.84 16.40
N ASN A 9 -5.20 -24.75 16.70
CA ASN A 9 -4.90 -26.15 17.02
C ASN A 9 -3.81 -26.33 18.09
N GLY A 10 -3.78 -25.47 19.13
CA GLY A 10 -2.82 -25.52 20.24
C GLY A 10 -1.47 -24.84 19.95
N ARG A 11 -1.27 -24.24 18.78
CA ARG A 11 -0.12 -23.42 18.46
C ARG A 11 -0.47 -21.95 18.66
N CYS A 12 0.49 -21.14 19.12
CA CYS A 12 0.29 -19.73 19.38
C CYS A 12 1.27 -18.89 18.57
N ALA A 13 0.79 -17.75 18.08
CA ALA A 13 1.61 -16.70 17.49
C ALA A 13 1.17 -15.32 18.01
N GLU A 14 2.11 -14.38 18.06
CA GLU A 14 1.84 -12.99 18.41
C GLU A 14 1.70 -12.15 17.14
N PHE A 15 0.57 -11.46 17.00
CA PHE A 15 0.32 -10.50 15.94
C PHE A 15 0.53 -9.09 16.46
N TRP A 16 1.33 -8.32 15.75
CA TRP A 16 1.64 -6.93 16.02
C TRP A 16 1.06 -6.06 14.90
N MET A 17 -0.06 -5.42 15.15
CA MET A 17 -0.83 -4.71 14.14
C MET A 17 -0.80 -3.20 14.37
N PRO A 18 -0.76 -2.36 13.30
CA PRO A 18 -0.81 -2.79 11.90
C PRO A 18 0.48 -3.48 11.46
N CYS A 19 0.34 -4.45 10.58
CA CYS A 19 1.44 -5.17 9.95
C CYS A 19 1.18 -5.35 8.45
N SER A 20 2.26 -5.65 7.70
CA SER A 20 2.17 -6.03 6.30
C SER A 20 1.57 -7.43 6.10
N GLU A 21 1.10 -7.73 4.89
CA GLU A 21 0.62 -9.07 4.56
C GLU A 21 1.71 -10.13 4.71
N ALA A 22 2.97 -9.81 4.37
CA ALA A 22 4.09 -10.73 4.54
C ALA A 22 4.38 -11.05 6.02
N GLU A 23 4.22 -10.07 6.92
CA GLU A 23 4.37 -10.30 8.37
C GLU A 23 3.20 -11.10 8.93
N MET A 24 1.99 -10.82 8.47
CA MET A 24 0.80 -11.57 8.83
C MET A 24 0.92 -13.03 8.38
N HIS A 25 1.30 -13.24 7.12
CA HIS A 25 1.53 -14.58 6.55
C HIS A 25 2.51 -15.42 7.37
N LYS A 26 3.65 -14.84 7.80
CA LYS A 26 4.61 -15.52 8.69
C LYS A 26 3.98 -15.99 10.00
N CYS A 27 3.04 -15.21 10.58
CA CYS A 27 2.32 -15.64 11.77
C CYS A 27 1.38 -16.82 11.48
N PHE A 28 0.69 -16.83 10.34
CA PHE A 28 -0.14 -17.95 9.90
C PHE A 28 0.69 -19.20 9.62
N GLU A 29 1.86 -19.09 8.99
CA GLU A 29 2.82 -20.21 8.83
C GLU A 29 3.27 -20.77 10.17
N GLN A 30 3.63 -19.91 11.14
CA GLN A 30 4.01 -20.32 12.49
C GLN A 30 2.89 -21.11 13.17
N LEU A 31 1.63 -20.72 12.99
CA LEU A 31 0.46 -21.41 13.48
C LEU A 31 0.14 -22.69 12.69
N GLN A 32 0.66 -22.84 11.48
CA GLN A 32 0.22 -23.81 10.47
C GLN A 32 -1.30 -23.70 10.21
N ALA A 33 -1.80 -22.50 10.19
CA ALA A 33 -3.19 -22.20 9.89
C ALA A 33 -3.39 -21.94 8.39
N PRO A 34 -4.49 -22.42 7.78
CA PRO A 34 -4.74 -22.27 6.35
C PRO A 34 -5.30 -20.87 6.04
N GLU A 35 -4.42 -19.88 5.96
CA GLU A 35 -4.76 -18.46 5.72
C GLU A 35 -5.60 -18.25 4.46
N GLU A 36 -5.32 -19.01 3.40
CA GLU A 36 -6.05 -18.98 2.13
C GLU A 36 -7.54 -19.37 2.25
N ARG A 37 -7.94 -20.00 3.35
CA ARG A 37 -9.32 -20.46 3.56
C ARG A 37 -10.05 -19.62 4.59
N SER A 38 -9.34 -19.11 5.57
CA SER A 38 -9.91 -18.31 6.64
C SER A 38 -8.81 -17.57 7.40
N THR A 39 -9.00 -16.28 7.56
CA THR A 39 -8.18 -15.41 8.40
C THR A 39 -8.66 -15.35 9.85
N SER A 40 -9.74 -16.08 10.20
CA SER A 40 -10.32 -16.09 11.54
C SER A 40 -9.56 -17.03 12.48
N LEU A 41 -8.99 -16.46 13.55
CA LEU A 41 -8.24 -17.17 14.57
C LEU A 41 -8.83 -16.96 15.97
N PHE A 42 -8.61 -17.92 16.86
CA PHE A 42 -9.00 -17.78 18.27
C PHE A 42 -8.02 -16.85 18.99
N VAL A 43 -8.48 -15.69 19.44
CA VAL A 43 -7.68 -14.74 20.22
C VAL A 43 -7.62 -15.20 21.67
N GLN A 44 -6.44 -15.63 22.11
CA GLN A 44 -6.22 -16.10 23.47
C GLN A 44 -6.01 -14.93 24.44
N THR A 45 -5.30 -13.87 24.00
CA THR A 45 -4.98 -12.73 24.86
C THR A 45 -4.84 -11.46 24.01
N VAL A 46 -5.41 -10.36 24.49
CA VAL A 46 -5.17 -9.01 23.98
C VAL A 46 -4.13 -8.33 24.87
N ILE A 47 -2.89 -8.27 24.40
CA ILE A 47 -1.78 -7.69 25.18
C ILE A 47 -1.94 -6.17 25.28
N ARG A 48 -2.39 -5.55 24.20
CA ARG A 48 -2.73 -4.11 24.10
C ARG A 48 -3.57 -3.80 22.85
N PRO A 49 -4.40 -2.75 22.87
CA PRO A 49 -4.75 -1.97 24.06
C PRO A 49 -5.76 -2.76 24.93
N SER A 50 -5.75 -2.50 26.24
CA SER A 50 -6.67 -3.16 27.20
C SER A 50 -8.14 -2.89 26.92
N GLN A 51 -8.44 -1.81 26.21
CA GLN A 51 -9.80 -1.43 25.79
C GLN A 51 -10.45 -2.45 24.83
N LEU A 52 -9.64 -3.27 24.17
CA LEU A 52 -10.09 -4.34 23.27
C LEU A 52 -10.04 -5.72 23.93
N ALA A 53 -9.85 -5.82 25.26
CA ALA A 53 -9.78 -7.09 25.99
C ALA A 53 -11.04 -7.96 25.84
N PHE A 54 -12.18 -7.38 25.44
CA PHE A 54 -13.39 -8.15 25.15
C PHE A 54 -13.29 -9.06 23.92
N LEU A 55 -12.23 -8.91 23.11
CA LEU A 55 -11.91 -9.83 22.00
C LEU A 55 -11.22 -11.12 22.48
N GLU A 56 -10.77 -11.18 23.75
CA GLU A 56 -10.21 -12.41 24.32
C GLU A 56 -11.26 -13.52 24.36
N ASP A 57 -10.79 -14.75 24.19
CA ASP A 57 -11.63 -15.95 24.15
C ASP A 57 -12.68 -15.96 23.02
N THR A 58 -12.45 -15.19 21.95
CA THR A 58 -13.32 -15.15 20.76
C THR A 58 -12.55 -15.47 19.48
N PHE A 59 -13.30 -15.84 18.42
CA PHE A 59 -12.74 -15.90 17.07
C PHE A 59 -12.79 -14.53 16.44
N VAL A 60 -11.65 -14.06 15.95
CA VAL A 60 -11.49 -12.74 15.32
C VAL A 60 -10.85 -12.93 13.96
N ASP A 61 -11.38 -12.24 12.95
CA ASP A 61 -10.76 -12.15 11.64
C ASP A 61 -9.51 -11.24 11.74
N MET A 62 -8.33 -11.79 11.38
CA MET A 62 -7.06 -11.07 11.53
C MET A 62 -6.91 -9.94 10.50
N ASP A 63 -7.52 -10.08 9.31
CA ASP A 63 -7.52 -9.01 8.32
C ASP A 63 -8.37 -7.83 8.81
N GLU A 64 -9.57 -8.10 9.36
CA GLU A 64 -10.40 -7.06 9.98
C GLU A 64 -9.69 -6.38 11.16
N LEU A 65 -8.99 -7.17 11.99
CA LEU A 65 -8.25 -6.63 13.13
C LEU A 65 -7.06 -5.76 12.67
N ASN A 66 -6.37 -6.18 11.61
CA ASN A 66 -5.29 -5.40 11.01
C ASN A 66 -5.81 -4.11 10.37
N PHE A 67 -6.94 -4.18 9.67
CA PHE A 67 -7.62 -3.01 9.12
C PHE A 67 -8.01 -2.02 10.22
N LEU A 68 -8.63 -2.49 11.30
CA LEU A 68 -8.94 -1.68 12.47
C LEU A 68 -7.67 -1.04 13.06
N ALA A 69 -6.57 -1.80 13.17
CA ALA A 69 -5.31 -1.28 13.68
C ALA A 69 -4.72 -0.18 12.78
N LYS A 70 -4.77 -0.33 11.46
CA LYS A 70 -4.37 0.71 10.49
C LYS A 70 -5.19 1.99 10.73
N ARG A 71 -6.52 1.88 10.86
CA ARG A 71 -7.40 3.02 11.15
C ARG A 71 -7.04 3.71 12.46
N LEU A 72 -6.92 2.94 13.55
CA LEU A 72 -6.61 3.51 14.88
C LEU A 72 -5.22 4.14 14.93
N ASN A 73 -4.27 3.68 14.13
CA ASN A 73 -2.92 4.25 14.08
C ASN A 73 -2.87 5.67 13.47
N CYS A 74 -3.89 6.04 12.70
CA CYS A 74 -4.03 7.38 12.13
C CYS A 74 -4.71 8.38 13.10
N PHE A 75 -5.22 7.92 14.24
CA PHE A 75 -5.98 8.75 15.15
C PHE A 75 -5.08 9.49 16.16
N SER A 76 -5.44 10.72 16.45
CA SER A 76 -4.93 11.46 17.60
C SER A 76 -5.41 10.83 18.91
N ASP A 77 -4.76 11.15 20.03
CA ASP A 77 -5.16 10.66 21.36
C ASP A 77 -6.64 10.98 21.69
N THR A 78 -7.12 12.15 21.29
CA THR A 78 -8.52 12.55 21.51
C THR A 78 -9.49 11.71 20.67
N GLU A 79 -9.13 11.38 19.43
CA GLU A 79 -9.94 10.52 18.57
C GLU A 79 -9.97 9.07 19.10
N LEU A 80 -8.82 8.56 19.58
CA LEU A 80 -8.75 7.26 20.25
C LEU A 80 -9.63 7.21 21.48
N ASP A 81 -9.56 8.22 22.34
CA ASP A 81 -10.40 8.33 23.54
C ASP A 81 -11.89 8.40 23.18
N THR A 82 -12.23 9.14 22.12
CA THR A 82 -13.60 9.21 21.58
C THR A 82 -14.05 7.85 21.05
N PHE A 83 -13.21 7.16 20.28
CA PHE A 83 -13.47 5.82 19.79
C PHE A 83 -13.76 4.84 20.94
N TYR A 84 -12.88 4.75 21.93
CA TYR A 84 -13.06 3.83 23.06
C TYR A 84 -14.28 4.20 23.92
N GLY A 85 -14.54 5.48 24.09
CA GLY A 85 -15.75 5.94 24.77
C GLY A 85 -17.03 5.53 24.03
N MET A 86 -17.03 5.70 22.70
CA MET A 86 -18.16 5.37 21.83
C MET A 86 -18.43 3.86 21.78
N ILE A 87 -17.42 3.02 21.51
CA ILE A 87 -17.61 1.57 21.42
C ILE A 87 -18.11 0.98 22.74
N ARG A 88 -17.59 1.47 23.88
CA ARG A 88 -18.05 1.06 25.22
C ARG A 88 -19.50 1.47 25.46
N HIS A 89 -19.85 2.72 25.12
CA HIS A 89 -21.23 3.21 25.26
C HIS A 89 -22.23 2.42 24.42
N LYS A 90 -21.86 2.11 23.17
CA LYS A 90 -22.70 1.36 22.23
C LYS A 90 -22.70 -0.15 22.51
N GLY A 91 -21.74 -0.64 23.28
CA GLY A 91 -21.57 -2.08 23.52
C GLY A 91 -21.11 -2.84 22.28
N PHE A 92 -20.35 -2.19 21.41
CA PHE A 92 -19.82 -2.79 20.19
C PHE A 92 -18.75 -3.84 20.52
N THR A 93 -18.93 -5.05 20.02
CA THR A 93 -18.01 -6.17 20.22
C THR A 93 -17.68 -6.91 18.91
N GLN A 94 -18.41 -6.64 17.83
CA GLN A 94 -18.18 -7.24 16.52
C GLN A 94 -17.21 -6.40 15.72
N MET A 95 -16.31 -7.04 14.96
CA MET A 95 -15.32 -6.33 14.16
C MET A 95 -15.94 -5.34 13.18
N LYS A 96 -17.04 -5.73 12.51
CA LYS A 96 -17.82 -4.83 11.64
C LYS A 96 -18.20 -3.52 12.35
N ASP A 97 -18.72 -3.61 13.59
CA ASP A 97 -19.17 -2.43 14.33
C ASP A 97 -17.98 -1.57 14.76
N LEU A 98 -16.85 -2.21 15.15
CA LEU A 98 -15.61 -1.52 15.52
C LEU A 98 -15.02 -0.77 14.32
N ILE A 99 -14.98 -1.39 13.15
CA ILE A 99 -14.50 -0.75 11.93
C ILE A 99 -15.40 0.43 11.57
N ASN A 100 -16.73 0.23 11.55
CA ASN A 100 -17.68 1.32 11.27
C ASN A 100 -17.57 2.46 12.29
N ALA A 101 -17.31 2.15 13.56
CA ALA A 101 -17.11 3.16 14.58
C ALA A 101 -15.95 4.12 14.24
N THR A 102 -14.90 3.66 13.53
CA THR A 102 -13.79 4.53 13.10
C THR A 102 -14.18 5.60 12.08
N TYR A 103 -15.30 5.44 11.39
CA TYR A 103 -15.83 6.39 10.41
C TYR A 103 -16.91 7.31 11.00
N ASN A 104 -17.25 7.12 12.28
CA ASN A 104 -18.37 7.78 12.95
C ASN A 104 -17.95 8.57 14.20
N LEU A 105 -16.68 8.96 14.32
CA LEU A 105 -16.19 9.71 15.49
C LEU A 105 -16.83 11.07 15.61
N ASP A 106 -17.17 11.72 14.49
CA ASP A 106 -17.84 13.01 14.44
C ASP A 106 -19.30 12.98 14.91
N ASN A 107 -19.86 11.79 15.14
CA ASN A 107 -21.15 11.63 15.80
C ASN A 107 -21.11 11.97 17.29
N TYR A 108 -19.91 12.15 17.85
CA TYR A 108 -19.71 12.45 19.25
C TYR A 108 -18.71 13.58 19.44
N THR A 109 -18.90 14.34 20.49
CA THR A 109 -17.91 15.29 21.02
C THR A 109 -17.42 14.79 22.37
N LEU A 110 -16.11 14.53 22.53
CA LEU A 110 -15.51 14.20 23.79
C LEU A 110 -15.01 15.48 24.49
N VAL A 111 -15.47 15.70 25.71
CA VAL A 111 -14.98 16.78 26.60
C VAL A 111 -14.19 16.11 27.72
N GLN A 112 -12.88 16.18 27.67
CA GLN A 112 -12.00 15.57 28.67
C GLN A 112 -11.99 16.34 29.99
N ASP A 113 -12.06 17.67 29.93
CA ASP A 113 -12.15 18.52 31.12
C ASP A 113 -13.51 19.28 31.18
N PHE A 114 -14.43 18.73 31.92
CA PHE A 114 -15.77 19.32 32.12
C PHE A 114 -15.91 20.16 33.42
N ARG A 115 -14.80 20.48 34.11
CA ARG A 115 -14.78 21.34 35.28
C ARG A 115 -14.98 22.81 34.90
N HIS A 116 -14.61 23.21 33.70
CA HIS A 116 -14.75 24.56 33.18
C HIS A 116 -15.90 24.63 32.17
N ILE A 117 -17.06 25.12 32.61
CA ILE A 117 -18.31 25.12 31.84
C ILE A 117 -18.14 25.80 30.46
N ALA A 118 -17.49 26.98 30.42
CA ALA A 118 -17.25 27.66 29.15
C ALA A 118 -16.35 26.85 28.18
N PHE A 119 -15.42 26.08 28.74
CA PHE A 119 -14.59 25.17 27.92
C PHE A 119 -15.42 24.03 27.31
N VAL A 120 -16.35 23.46 28.07
CA VAL A 120 -17.31 22.46 27.56
C VAL A 120 -18.07 23.02 26.35
N GLY A 121 -18.62 24.24 26.49
CA GLY A 121 -19.34 24.89 25.39
C GLY A 121 -18.46 25.19 24.18
N ARG A 122 -17.22 25.62 24.37
CA ARG A 122 -16.25 25.87 23.29
C ARG A 122 -15.89 24.59 22.54
N THR A 123 -15.56 23.51 23.27
CA THR A 123 -15.20 22.24 22.70
C THR A 123 -16.33 21.67 21.83
N HIS A 124 -17.56 21.73 22.36
CA HIS A 124 -18.74 21.28 21.59
C HIS A 124 -19.01 22.15 20.35
N TYR A 125 -18.93 23.47 20.49
CA TYR A 125 -19.09 24.40 19.36
C TYR A 125 -18.04 24.12 18.27
N HIS A 126 -16.78 23.96 18.68
CA HIS A 126 -15.69 23.63 17.74
C HIS A 126 -15.93 22.31 17.01
N ALA A 127 -16.36 21.27 17.70
CA ALA A 127 -16.66 19.97 17.12
C ALA A 127 -17.79 20.03 16.06
N LEU A 128 -18.81 20.87 16.30
CA LEU A 128 -19.93 21.03 15.37
C LEU A 128 -19.61 21.93 14.16
N HIS A 129 -18.76 22.94 14.34
CA HIS A 129 -18.53 23.99 13.33
C HIS A 129 -17.11 23.99 12.75
N GLY A 130 -16.22 23.10 13.22
CA GLY A 130 -14.83 22.94 12.76
C GLY A 130 -13.88 24.04 13.25
N ARG A 131 -14.38 25.24 13.60
CA ARG A 131 -13.58 26.36 14.13
C ARG A 131 -14.43 27.35 14.90
N ILE A 132 -13.81 28.07 15.84
CA ILE A 132 -14.42 29.25 16.49
C ILE A 132 -13.88 30.49 15.81
N THR A 133 -14.74 31.23 15.11
CA THR A 133 -14.39 32.48 14.43
C THR A 133 -14.39 33.62 15.42
N GLU A 134 -13.76 34.79 15.08
CA GLU A 134 -13.81 35.99 15.91
C GLU A 134 -15.24 36.50 16.18
N ALA A 135 -16.15 36.31 15.21
CA ALA A 135 -17.56 36.65 15.36
C ALA A 135 -18.24 35.72 16.38
N ALA A 136 -18.02 34.40 16.24
CA ALA A 136 -18.54 33.42 17.16
C ALA A 136 -18.01 33.61 18.58
N GLU A 137 -16.74 34.02 18.72
CA GLU A 137 -16.12 34.32 20.03
C GLU A 137 -16.83 35.49 20.75
N LYS A 138 -17.35 36.47 20.00
CA LYS A 138 -18.05 37.65 20.57
C LYS A 138 -19.54 37.45 20.76
N GLU A 139 -20.16 36.59 19.92
CA GLU A 139 -21.61 36.45 19.87
C GLU A 139 -22.15 35.23 20.63
N THR A 140 -21.29 34.23 20.88
CA THR A 140 -21.70 32.99 21.53
C THR A 140 -21.39 33.00 23.03
N ASP A 141 -22.42 32.80 23.83
CA ASP A 141 -22.26 32.57 25.29
C ASP A 141 -21.86 31.09 25.51
N PHE A 142 -20.56 30.83 25.47
CA PHE A 142 -20.01 29.48 25.64
C PHE A 142 -20.27 28.92 27.03
N GLU A 143 -20.41 29.76 28.06
CA GLU A 143 -20.74 29.28 29.41
C GLU A 143 -22.19 28.78 29.45
N LYS A 144 -23.11 29.52 28.82
CA LYS A 144 -24.51 29.09 28.69
C LYS A 144 -24.61 27.79 27.88
N LEU A 145 -23.91 27.74 26.75
CA LEU A 145 -23.88 26.53 25.88
C LEU A 145 -23.36 25.31 26.66
N GLY A 146 -22.25 25.45 27.38
CA GLY A 146 -21.70 24.36 28.20
C GLY A 146 -22.65 23.95 29.34
N ARG A 147 -23.33 24.91 29.97
CA ARG A 147 -24.32 24.61 31.00
C ARG A 147 -25.53 23.86 30.45
N ASP A 148 -26.04 24.31 29.32
CA ASP A 148 -27.16 23.66 28.65
C ASP A 148 -26.82 22.21 28.26
N LEU A 149 -25.61 21.97 27.75
CA LEU A 149 -25.12 20.62 27.46
C LEU A 149 -25.02 19.73 28.70
N LEU A 150 -24.39 20.20 29.75
CA LEU A 150 -24.23 19.44 31.00
C LEU A 150 -25.57 19.12 31.67
N THR A 151 -26.58 20.02 31.52
CA THR A 151 -27.91 19.85 32.11
C THR A 151 -28.88 19.10 31.18
N SER A 152 -28.57 18.93 29.89
CA SER A 152 -29.41 18.23 28.93
C SER A 152 -29.64 16.74 29.25
N GLY A 153 -28.79 16.15 30.09
CA GLY A 153 -28.81 14.72 30.41
C GLY A 153 -28.30 13.80 29.28
N ASN A 154 -27.83 14.38 28.18
CA ASN A 154 -27.31 13.62 27.02
C ASN A 154 -25.81 13.29 27.12
N GLY A 155 -25.11 13.82 28.12
CA GLY A 155 -23.70 13.52 28.34
C GLY A 155 -23.50 12.13 28.97
N ILE A 156 -22.56 11.38 28.39
CA ILE A 156 -22.20 10.04 28.82
C ILE A 156 -20.83 10.09 29.48
N ILE A 157 -20.76 9.73 30.77
CA ILE A 157 -19.49 9.68 31.50
C ILE A 157 -18.72 8.46 31.06
N THR A 158 -17.49 8.66 30.59
CA THR A 158 -16.55 7.61 30.20
C THR A 158 -15.26 7.74 31.03
N ASP A 159 -14.38 6.76 30.93
CA ASP A 159 -13.05 6.83 31.57
C ASP A 159 -12.16 7.94 30.95
N TYR A 160 -12.56 8.48 29.78
CA TYR A 160 -11.82 9.48 29.00
C TYR A 160 -12.36 10.89 29.14
N GLY A 161 -13.54 11.06 29.74
CA GLY A 161 -14.25 12.33 29.87
C GLY A 161 -15.74 12.16 29.65
N MET A 162 -16.40 13.24 29.30
CA MET A 162 -17.84 13.27 29.02
C MET A 162 -18.05 13.29 27.50
N LEU A 163 -18.75 12.28 27.00
CA LEU A 163 -19.06 12.07 25.58
C LEU A 163 -20.48 12.60 25.30
N PHE A 164 -20.62 13.52 24.37
CA PHE A 164 -21.91 14.09 23.95
C PHE A 164 -22.25 13.62 22.53
N PRO A 165 -23.43 12.98 22.31
CA PRO A 165 -23.92 12.74 20.98
C PRO A 165 -24.20 14.06 20.23
N ASN A 166 -23.72 14.19 19.00
CA ASN A 166 -23.93 15.36 18.17
C ASN A 166 -25.29 15.29 17.49
N ALA A 167 -26.10 16.35 17.64
CA ALA A 167 -27.44 16.38 17.08
C ALA A 167 -27.44 16.29 15.55
N GLY A 168 -28.35 15.50 15.00
CA GLY A 168 -28.54 15.37 13.56
C GLY A 168 -27.50 14.46 12.84
N LYS A 169 -26.59 13.84 13.58
CA LYS A 169 -25.67 12.83 13.05
C LYS A 169 -26.27 11.44 13.17
N THR A 170 -26.10 10.66 12.14
CA THR A 170 -26.51 9.24 12.05
C THR A 170 -25.28 8.37 11.98
N PHE A 171 -25.40 7.14 12.44
CA PHE A 171 -24.31 6.17 12.31
C PHE A 171 -24.32 5.60 10.89
N ASP A 172 -23.21 5.78 10.18
CA ASP A 172 -23.06 5.33 8.82
C ASP A 172 -22.37 3.96 8.79
N GLU A 173 -22.98 2.98 8.13
CA GLU A 173 -22.36 1.69 7.85
C GLU A 173 -21.53 1.78 6.55
N VAL A 174 -20.23 2.07 6.69
CA VAL A 174 -19.27 2.16 5.58
C VAL A 174 -18.72 0.78 5.21
N TYR A 175 -18.52 -0.07 6.22
CA TYR A 175 -18.05 -1.44 6.08
C TYR A 175 -19.22 -2.43 6.22
N ASP A 176 -19.41 -3.28 5.21
CA ASP A 176 -20.51 -4.24 5.17
C ASP A 176 -20.23 -5.57 5.88
N GLY A 177 -18.97 -5.80 6.32
CA GLY A 177 -18.50 -7.06 6.90
C GLY A 177 -17.86 -7.98 5.88
N GLN A 178 -17.57 -7.52 4.66
CA GLN A 178 -16.92 -8.31 3.62
C GLN A 178 -15.81 -7.56 2.90
N VAL A 179 -16.14 -6.44 2.23
CA VAL A 179 -15.20 -5.68 1.40
C VAL A 179 -14.74 -4.46 2.17
N PHE A 180 -13.43 -4.30 2.34
CA PHE A 180 -12.88 -3.16 3.05
C PHE A 180 -13.12 -1.85 2.30
N PRO A 181 -13.51 -0.78 3.03
CA PRO A 181 -13.49 0.55 2.46
C PRO A 181 -12.08 0.90 1.97
N VAL A 182 -11.98 1.55 0.82
CA VAL A 182 -10.68 1.96 0.25
C VAL A 182 -9.98 2.87 1.26
N GLN A 183 -8.79 2.47 1.69
CA GLN A 183 -7.88 3.30 2.47
C GLN A 183 -6.83 3.88 1.52
N TYR A 184 -6.58 5.19 1.64
CA TYR A 184 -5.46 5.82 0.97
C TYR A 184 -4.17 5.47 1.71
N ASN A 185 -3.16 5.14 0.90
CA ASN A 185 -1.73 5.01 1.18
C ASN A 185 -1.31 3.77 1.98
N ASP A 186 -0.89 2.75 1.24
CA ASP A 186 0.34 2.07 1.61
C ASP A 186 1.47 2.91 0.97
N GLU A 187 2.29 3.58 1.80
CA GLU A 187 3.32 4.52 1.34
C GLU A 187 4.37 3.86 0.42
N ASP A 188 4.43 2.53 0.42
CA ASP A 188 5.37 1.73 -0.37
C ASP A 188 4.75 1.15 -1.66
N SER A 189 3.49 1.47 -1.98
CA SER A 189 2.84 0.95 -3.19
C SER A 189 3.32 1.72 -4.43
N LEU A 190 3.64 0.96 -5.50
CA LEU A 190 3.99 1.50 -6.80
C LEU A 190 2.74 1.68 -7.66
N VAL A 191 1.86 0.68 -7.65
CA VAL A 191 0.64 0.65 -8.45
C VAL A 191 -0.53 0.10 -7.64
N ASP A 192 -1.66 0.79 -7.67
CA ASP A 192 -2.88 0.39 -7.02
C ASP A 192 -3.86 -0.13 -8.05
N VAL A 193 -4.31 -1.37 -7.86
CA VAL A 193 -5.21 -2.05 -8.78
C VAL A 193 -6.59 -2.16 -8.17
N ARG A 194 -7.57 -1.57 -8.83
CA ARG A 194 -8.97 -1.70 -8.49
C ARG A 194 -9.54 -2.98 -9.11
N MET A 195 -10.21 -3.76 -8.28
CA MET A 195 -10.87 -5.01 -8.62
C MET A 195 -12.37 -4.86 -8.38
N ASP A 196 -13.17 -4.91 -9.43
CA ASP A 196 -14.63 -4.77 -9.36
C ASP A 196 -15.32 -6.11 -9.69
N ARG A 197 -16.29 -6.51 -8.86
CA ARG A 197 -17.16 -7.68 -9.09
C ARG A 197 -18.55 -7.50 -8.49
N ASN A 198 -19.59 -7.65 -9.30
CA ASN A 198 -20.99 -7.60 -8.84
C ASN A 198 -21.35 -6.37 -7.99
N GLY A 199 -20.77 -5.20 -8.31
CA GLY A 199 -20.99 -3.96 -7.57
C GLY A 199 -20.17 -3.82 -6.29
N LYS A 200 -19.29 -4.76 -5.98
CA LYS A 200 -18.28 -4.68 -4.93
C LYS A 200 -16.96 -4.26 -5.52
N THR A 201 -16.18 -3.49 -4.77
CA THR A 201 -14.87 -2.98 -5.18
C THR A 201 -13.85 -3.21 -4.07
N GLU A 202 -12.71 -3.78 -4.44
CA GLU A 202 -11.50 -3.82 -3.60
C GLU A 202 -10.36 -3.10 -4.32
N VAL A 203 -9.39 -2.59 -3.58
CA VAL A 203 -8.14 -2.05 -4.11
C VAL A 203 -6.98 -2.84 -3.53
N VAL A 204 -6.15 -3.37 -4.41
CA VAL A 204 -4.93 -4.10 -4.04
C VAL A 204 -3.73 -3.20 -4.33
N PHE A 205 -2.91 -2.99 -3.32
CA PHE A 205 -1.70 -2.17 -3.35
C PHE A 205 -0.51 -3.05 -3.74
N LEU A 206 0.16 -2.73 -4.85
CA LEU A 206 1.28 -3.53 -5.37
C LEU A 206 2.59 -2.72 -5.32
N PRO A 207 3.74 -3.32 -4.99
CA PRO A 207 3.91 -4.75 -4.69
C PRO A 207 3.35 -5.15 -3.33
N ASN A 208 2.86 -6.39 -3.26
CA ASN A 208 2.41 -6.98 -2.01
C ASN A 208 2.71 -8.49 -1.97
N HIS A 209 2.56 -9.11 -0.80
CA HIS A 209 2.60 -10.56 -0.72
C HIS A 209 1.45 -11.16 -1.57
N PRO A 210 1.69 -12.21 -2.40
CA PRO A 210 0.66 -12.75 -3.29
C PRO A 210 -0.66 -13.14 -2.61
N ILE A 211 -0.61 -13.51 -1.32
CA ILE A 211 -1.78 -13.84 -0.50
C ILE A 211 -2.77 -12.67 -0.42
N ALA A 212 -2.31 -11.41 -0.50
CA ALA A 212 -3.18 -10.24 -0.48
C ALA A 212 -4.17 -10.23 -1.65
N ILE A 213 -3.69 -10.61 -2.83
CA ILE A 213 -4.52 -10.73 -4.04
C ILE A 213 -5.56 -11.85 -3.86
N THR A 214 -5.12 -13.02 -3.35
CA THR A 214 -6.01 -14.15 -3.06
C THR A 214 -7.10 -13.78 -2.05
N LYS A 215 -6.75 -13.08 -0.98
CA LYS A 215 -7.70 -12.60 0.03
C LYS A 215 -8.70 -11.60 -0.55
N ALA A 216 -8.27 -10.69 -1.42
CA ALA A 216 -9.15 -9.75 -2.11
C ALA A 216 -10.18 -10.48 -3.00
N LEU A 217 -9.75 -11.51 -3.75
CA LEU A 217 -10.66 -12.37 -4.51
C LEU A 217 -11.71 -13.04 -3.63
N ILE A 218 -11.30 -13.61 -2.49
CA ILE A 218 -12.22 -14.26 -1.54
C ILE A 218 -13.25 -13.25 -1.01
N ARG A 219 -12.84 -12.03 -0.63
CA ARG A 219 -13.75 -10.97 -0.14
C ARG A 219 -14.73 -10.51 -1.22
N LEU A 220 -14.30 -10.45 -2.47
CA LEU A 220 -15.16 -10.18 -3.62
C LEU A 220 -16.07 -11.38 -3.97
N GLY A 221 -15.83 -12.56 -3.38
CA GLY A 221 -16.50 -13.81 -3.70
C GLY A 221 -16.15 -14.32 -5.09
N ALA A 222 -14.94 -14.04 -5.60
CA ALA A 222 -14.42 -14.49 -6.87
C ALA A 222 -13.70 -15.82 -6.71
N ASP A 223 -13.86 -16.73 -7.67
CA ASP A 223 -13.12 -17.98 -7.70
C ASP A 223 -11.75 -17.80 -8.40
N SER A 224 -11.67 -16.81 -9.29
CA SER A 224 -10.46 -16.48 -10.04
C SER A 224 -10.41 -14.99 -10.40
N ILE A 225 -9.26 -14.54 -10.92
CA ILE A 225 -9.06 -13.15 -11.33
C ILE A 225 -9.94 -12.76 -12.53
N GLU A 226 -10.24 -13.71 -13.41
CA GLU A 226 -11.10 -13.51 -14.60
C GLU A 226 -12.55 -13.18 -14.24
N ASP A 227 -12.96 -13.47 -13.00
CA ASP A 227 -14.27 -13.09 -12.49
C ASP A 227 -14.38 -11.61 -12.13
N CYS A 228 -13.26 -10.90 -12.11
CA CYS A 228 -13.15 -9.50 -11.71
C CYS A 228 -12.80 -8.61 -12.90
N GLN A 229 -13.35 -7.39 -12.90
CA GLN A 229 -12.89 -6.34 -13.79
C GLN A 229 -11.76 -5.59 -13.09
N LEU A 230 -10.57 -5.59 -13.72
CA LEU A 230 -9.40 -4.88 -13.20
C LEU A 230 -9.26 -3.53 -13.86
N SER A 231 -8.79 -2.54 -13.11
CA SER A 231 -8.43 -1.22 -13.62
C SER A 231 -7.35 -0.57 -12.76
N LEU A 232 -6.53 0.28 -13.36
CA LEU A 232 -5.56 1.10 -12.64
C LEU A 232 -6.32 2.10 -11.76
N TYR A 233 -6.06 2.08 -10.45
CA TYR A 233 -6.63 3.03 -9.50
C TYR A 233 -5.69 4.22 -9.27
N ASP A 234 -4.40 3.94 -8.97
CA ASP A 234 -3.37 4.95 -8.80
C ASP A 234 -1.99 4.41 -9.20
N PHE A 235 -1.07 5.32 -9.51
CA PHE A 235 0.33 5.02 -9.82
C PHE A 235 1.21 6.07 -9.15
N SER A 236 2.09 5.63 -8.23
CA SER A 236 2.80 6.52 -7.31
C SER A 236 3.94 7.33 -7.93
N VAL A 237 4.37 6.99 -9.17
CA VAL A 237 5.48 7.66 -9.84
C VAL A 237 4.97 8.60 -10.94
N ASP A 238 5.51 9.82 -11.00
CA ASP A 238 5.19 10.79 -12.05
C ASP A 238 5.93 10.41 -13.36
N ASN A 239 5.46 9.34 -13.99
CA ASN A 239 5.93 8.86 -15.29
C ASN A 239 4.72 8.42 -16.15
N PRO A 240 4.25 9.30 -17.08
CA PRO A 240 3.07 9.02 -17.89
C PRO A 240 3.17 7.80 -18.80
N GLN A 241 4.37 7.47 -19.29
CA GLN A 241 4.59 6.31 -20.17
C GLN A 241 4.38 5.01 -19.40
N TRP A 242 4.98 4.90 -18.21
CA TRP A 242 4.79 3.75 -17.34
C TRP A 242 3.36 3.65 -16.80
N CYS A 243 2.74 4.78 -16.47
CA CYS A 243 1.34 4.81 -16.04
C CYS A 243 0.43 4.20 -17.11
N GLU A 244 0.62 4.57 -18.39
CA GLU A 244 -0.17 4.02 -19.50
C GLU A 244 0.13 2.53 -19.72
N ARG A 245 1.40 2.13 -19.65
CA ARG A 245 1.79 0.73 -19.79
C ARG A 245 1.18 -0.15 -18.68
N PHE A 246 1.22 0.29 -17.43
CA PHE A 246 0.55 -0.43 -16.34
C PHE A 246 -0.96 -0.51 -16.56
N ARG A 247 -1.60 0.53 -17.09
CA ARG A 247 -3.03 0.51 -17.42
C ARG A 247 -3.36 -0.54 -18.46
N GLU A 248 -2.52 -0.67 -19.49
CA GLU A 248 -2.69 -1.68 -20.53
C GLU A 248 -2.45 -3.11 -19.99
N MET A 249 -1.39 -3.31 -19.20
CA MET A 249 -1.08 -4.61 -18.59
C MET A 249 -2.20 -5.07 -17.65
N ILE A 250 -2.72 -4.19 -16.78
CA ILE A 250 -3.80 -4.51 -15.82
C ILE A 250 -5.07 -4.99 -16.55
N GLY A 251 -5.33 -4.49 -17.75
CA GLY A 251 -6.49 -4.93 -18.55
C GLY A 251 -6.30 -6.26 -19.27
N ASN A 252 -5.08 -6.73 -19.45
CA ASN A 252 -4.77 -7.81 -20.37
C ASN A 252 -3.90 -8.94 -19.78
N GLU A 253 -3.26 -8.73 -18.66
CA GLU A 253 -2.26 -9.63 -18.10
C GLU A 253 -2.61 -10.13 -16.69
N ASP A 254 -1.89 -11.16 -16.24
CA ASP A 254 -2.01 -11.69 -14.89
C ASP A 254 -1.50 -10.68 -13.83
N ILE A 255 -2.34 -10.38 -12.86
CA ILE A 255 -2.01 -9.46 -11.75
C ILE A 255 -0.80 -9.94 -10.93
N PHE A 256 -0.52 -11.24 -10.87
CA PHE A 256 0.67 -11.76 -10.17
C PHE A 256 1.96 -11.42 -10.92
N GLY A 257 1.94 -11.39 -12.26
CA GLY A 257 3.04 -10.87 -13.07
C GLY A 257 3.27 -9.39 -12.82
N ILE A 258 2.19 -8.59 -12.80
CA ILE A 258 2.23 -7.15 -12.48
C ILE A 258 2.77 -6.92 -11.07
N ASN A 259 2.37 -7.72 -10.09
CA ASN A 259 2.89 -7.67 -8.72
C ASN A 259 4.40 -7.93 -8.67
N SER A 260 4.88 -8.90 -9.46
CA SER A 260 6.30 -9.23 -9.56
C SER A 260 7.11 -8.09 -10.19
N LEU A 261 6.56 -7.44 -11.23
CA LEU A 261 7.16 -6.27 -11.86
C LEU A 261 7.24 -5.10 -10.87
N ALA A 262 6.15 -4.81 -10.17
CA ALA A 262 6.11 -3.75 -9.15
C ALA A 262 7.14 -4.02 -8.03
N ALA A 263 7.27 -5.27 -7.59
CA ALA A 263 8.27 -5.67 -6.60
C ALA A 263 9.72 -5.48 -7.11
N ALA A 264 9.99 -5.83 -8.36
CA ALA A 264 11.30 -5.67 -8.97
C ALA A 264 11.69 -4.19 -9.09
N ILE A 265 10.75 -3.33 -9.50
CA ILE A 265 10.96 -1.89 -9.60
C ILE A 265 11.26 -1.29 -8.22
N ASN A 266 10.48 -1.61 -7.20
CA ASN A 266 10.68 -1.05 -5.84
C ASN A 266 11.95 -1.55 -5.16
N ALA A 267 12.38 -2.79 -5.44
CA ALA A 267 13.54 -3.38 -4.75
C ALA A 267 14.89 -2.75 -5.10
N ALA A 268 15.02 -2.15 -6.28
CA ALA A 268 16.30 -1.72 -6.84
C ALA A 268 16.43 -0.20 -7.07
N ASP A 269 15.44 0.60 -6.68
CA ASP A 269 15.41 2.05 -7.00
C ASP A 269 15.74 2.30 -8.49
N ILE A 270 15.00 1.61 -9.35
CA ILE A 270 15.30 1.46 -10.77
C ILE A 270 15.07 2.76 -11.52
N ASP A 271 16.02 3.13 -12.38
CA ASP A 271 15.78 4.14 -13.41
C ASP A 271 14.76 3.60 -14.43
N LEU A 272 13.56 4.13 -14.36
CA LEU A 272 12.44 3.74 -15.22
C LEU A 272 12.69 4.05 -16.71
N ASN A 273 13.52 5.06 -17.04
CA ASN A 273 13.87 5.35 -18.42
C ASN A 273 14.81 4.27 -18.97
N LYS A 274 15.78 3.84 -18.15
CA LYS A 274 16.65 2.72 -18.51
C LYS A 274 15.84 1.43 -18.69
N LEU A 275 14.90 1.15 -17.78
CA LEU A 275 14.03 -0.03 -17.90
C LEU A 275 13.13 0.02 -19.15
N TRP A 276 12.63 1.21 -19.49
CA TRP A 276 11.86 1.41 -20.73
C TRP A 276 12.67 1.09 -21.98
N SER A 277 13.88 1.65 -22.04
CA SER A 277 14.82 1.43 -23.13
C SER A 277 15.27 -0.04 -23.22
N LEU A 278 15.44 -0.70 -22.06
CA LEU A 278 15.76 -2.11 -21.97
C LEU A 278 14.59 -3.01 -22.46
N ALA A 279 13.36 -2.62 -22.15
CA ALA A 279 12.17 -3.32 -22.65
C ALA A 279 12.10 -3.28 -24.19
N GLU A 280 12.41 -2.13 -24.79
CA GLU A 280 12.50 -1.99 -26.25
C GLU A 280 13.63 -2.84 -26.84
N TYR A 281 14.83 -2.80 -26.23
CA TYR A 281 15.98 -3.61 -26.62
C TYR A 281 15.69 -5.11 -26.60
N ALA A 282 15.04 -5.56 -25.55
CA ALA A 282 14.69 -6.97 -25.34
C ALA A 282 13.43 -7.41 -26.10
N GLN A 283 12.63 -6.44 -26.59
CA GLN A 283 11.30 -6.68 -27.15
C GLN A 283 10.37 -7.37 -26.14
N ALA A 284 10.47 -6.96 -24.84
CA ALA A 284 9.65 -7.50 -23.79
C ALA A 284 8.22 -6.99 -23.91
N GLU A 285 7.25 -7.91 -23.89
CA GLU A 285 5.84 -7.61 -24.14
C GLU A 285 5.01 -7.65 -22.84
N ASP A 286 5.37 -8.53 -21.89
CA ASP A 286 4.57 -8.76 -20.68
C ASP A 286 5.27 -8.37 -19.38
N ALA A 287 4.50 -8.30 -18.30
CA ALA A 287 4.94 -7.90 -16.96
C ALA A 287 5.99 -8.87 -16.39
N VAL A 288 5.96 -10.14 -16.76
CA VAL A 288 6.87 -11.15 -16.25
C VAL A 288 8.26 -10.95 -16.85
N GLU A 289 8.34 -10.76 -18.17
CA GLU A 289 9.59 -10.44 -18.86
C GLU A 289 10.19 -9.13 -18.35
N LEU A 290 9.33 -8.10 -18.15
CA LEU A 290 9.75 -6.82 -17.59
C LEU A 290 10.28 -6.95 -16.16
N ALA A 291 9.67 -7.80 -15.34
CA ALA A 291 10.15 -8.05 -13.98
C ALA A 291 11.56 -8.69 -13.99
N GLN A 292 11.80 -9.60 -14.91
CA GLN A 292 13.12 -10.23 -15.08
C GLN A 292 14.17 -9.24 -15.54
N LEU A 293 13.84 -8.39 -16.51
CA LEU A 293 14.73 -7.32 -16.96
C LEU A 293 15.06 -6.35 -15.83
N ALA A 294 14.06 -5.97 -15.03
CA ALA A 294 14.22 -5.12 -13.88
C ALA A 294 15.17 -5.73 -12.83
N GLN A 295 15.02 -7.03 -12.53
CA GLN A 295 15.90 -7.75 -11.60
C GLN A 295 17.36 -7.85 -12.09
N HIS A 296 17.60 -7.77 -13.39
CA HIS A 296 18.91 -7.91 -14.02
C HIS A 296 19.35 -6.62 -14.72
N ILE A 297 18.81 -5.48 -14.35
CA ILE A 297 19.04 -4.19 -15.01
C ILE A 297 20.53 -3.80 -15.02
N ASP A 298 21.29 -4.23 -14.01
CA ASP A 298 22.73 -3.99 -13.90
C ASP A 298 23.56 -4.79 -14.91
N TYR A 299 22.97 -5.81 -15.57
CA TYR A 299 23.63 -6.56 -16.64
C TYR A 299 23.66 -5.79 -17.96
N PHE A 300 23.02 -4.64 -18.01
CA PHE A 300 22.92 -3.81 -19.19
C PHE A 300 23.50 -2.44 -18.95
N THR A 301 24.27 -1.94 -19.91
CA THR A 301 24.71 -0.55 -19.93
C THR A 301 23.82 0.22 -20.90
N PHE A 302 23.29 1.33 -20.41
CA PHE A 302 22.51 2.29 -21.19
C PHE A 302 23.31 3.56 -21.37
N ILE A 303 23.56 3.94 -22.62
CA ILE A 303 24.23 5.17 -23.02
C ILE A 303 23.15 6.17 -23.43
N GLU A 304 22.67 6.94 -22.46
CA GLU A 304 21.59 7.89 -22.65
C GLU A 304 21.99 8.96 -23.69
N GLY A 305 21.07 9.28 -24.59
CA GLY A 305 21.24 10.32 -25.61
C GLY A 305 22.21 9.95 -26.74
N ALA A 306 22.68 8.70 -26.84
CA ALA A 306 23.51 8.26 -27.94
C ALA A 306 22.63 8.01 -29.18
N GLU A 307 22.66 8.94 -30.14
CA GLU A 307 21.86 8.89 -31.37
C GLU A 307 22.58 8.18 -32.53
N ASP A 308 23.88 8.01 -32.45
CA ASP A 308 24.72 7.40 -33.51
C ASP A 308 25.94 6.66 -32.94
N TYR A 309 26.67 5.95 -33.82
CA TYR A 309 27.88 5.23 -33.43
C TYR A 309 29.03 6.15 -33.01
N GLU A 310 29.08 7.40 -33.48
CA GLU A 310 30.09 8.37 -33.03
C GLU A 310 29.90 8.68 -31.54
N ALA A 311 28.65 8.89 -31.09
CA ALA A 311 28.34 9.11 -29.69
C ALA A 311 28.72 7.90 -28.81
N VAL A 312 28.43 6.68 -29.31
CA VAL A 312 28.83 5.44 -28.62
C VAL A 312 30.36 5.34 -28.49
N GLY A 313 31.11 5.58 -29.59
CA GLY A 313 32.56 5.54 -29.58
C GLY A 313 33.19 6.58 -28.65
N ARG A 314 32.62 7.77 -28.55
CA ARG A 314 33.03 8.82 -27.59
C ARG A 314 32.79 8.37 -26.16
N TYR A 315 31.59 7.86 -25.85
CA TYR A 315 31.28 7.33 -24.52
C TYR A 315 32.29 6.26 -24.08
N LEU A 316 32.61 5.31 -24.97
CA LEU A 316 33.56 4.23 -24.68
C LEU A 316 34.95 4.77 -24.34
N THR A 317 35.44 5.74 -25.08
CA THR A 317 36.79 6.31 -24.84
C THR A 317 36.85 7.19 -23.59
N GLU A 318 35.74 7.70 -23.12
CA GLU A 318 35.64 8.56 -21.93
C GLU A 318 35.36 7.75 -20.66
N ASN A 319 34.60 6.63 -20.76
CA ASN A 319 34.05 5.95 -19.59
C ASN A 319 34.54 4.49 -19.43
N CYS A 320 35.16 3.88 -20.45
CA CYS A 320 35.63 2.50 -20.36
C CYS A 320 37.16 2.43 -20.36
N GLU A 321 37.75 1.80 -19.35
CA GLU A 321 39.21 1.69 -19.19
C GLU A 321 39.89 1.03 -20.40
N ASP A 322 39.28 0.05 -21.02
CA ASP A 322 39.81 -0.70 -22.16
C ASP A 322 39.92 0.14 -23.46
N TYR A 323 39.17 1.26 -23.53
CA TYR A 323 39.13 2.13 -24.71
C TYR A 323 39.71 3.51 -24.47
N GLN A 324 40.43 3.73 -23.35
CA GLN A 324 41.00 5.04 -23.03
C GLN A 324 41.90 5.55 -24.13
N LEU A 325 41.60 6.73 -24.65
CA LEU A 325 42.37 7.40 -25.68
C LEU A 325 43.19 8.55 -25.10
N ASN A 326 44.44 8.69 -25.61
CA ASN A 326 45.21 9.88 -25.27
C ASN A 326 44.50 11.14 -25.85
N PRO A 327 44.17 12.14 -25.05
CA PRO A 327 43.40 13.33 -25.49
C PRO A 327 44.00 14.04 -26.71
N THR A 328 45.35 13.96 -26.89
CA THR A 328 46.02 14.56 -28.05
C THR A 328 45.77 13.84 -29.37
N LEU A 329 45.24 12.63 -29.33
CA LEU A 329 44.90 11.82 -30.49
C LEU A 329 43.42 11.88 -30.87
N SER A 330 42.57 12.47 -30.03
CA SER A 330 41.12 12.48 -30.22
C SER A 330 40.69 13.13 -31.52
N GLU A 331 41.40 14.19 -31.99
CA GLU A 331 41.11 14.86 -33.26
C GLU A 331 41.35 13.99 -34.52
N PHE A 332 42.07 12.88 -34.36
CA PHE A 332 42.45 11.96 -35.46
C PHE A 332 41.76 10.60 -35.31
N PHE A 333 40.92 10.42 -34.27
CA PHE A 333 40.34 9.15 -33.97
C PHE A 333 38.95 8.99 -34.60
N ASP A 334 38.71 7.84 -35.21
CA ASP A 334 37.43 7.50 -35.82
C ASP A 334 36.49 6.86 -34.79
N PHE A 335 35.74 7.72 -34.08
CA PHE A 335 34.80 7.30 -33.04
C PHE A 335 33.61 6.52 -33.61
N GLU A 336 33.18 6.86 -34.83
CA GLU A 336 32.07 6.15 -35.53
C GLU A 336 32.45 4.72 -35.77
N ALA A 337 33.63 4.47 -36.36
CA ALA A 337 34.12 3.10 -36.60
C ALA A 337 34.32 2.30 -35.30
N LEU A 338 34.75 2.96 -34.21
CA LEU A 338 34.84 2.31 -32.89
C LEU A 338 33.47 1.90 -32.37
N GLY A 339 32.48 2.80 -32.42
CA GLY A 339 31.12 2.55 -31.95
C GLY A 339 30.42 1.44 -32.73
N GLU A 340 30.54 1.45 -34.08
CA GLU A 340 29.99 0.42 -34.94
C GLU A 340 30.62 -0.97 -34.63
N HIS A 341 31.95 -1.02 -34.57
CA HIS A 341 32.67 -2.26 -34.21
C HIS A 341 32.27 -2.78 -32.81
N PHE A 342 32.11 -1.90 -31.85
CA PHE A 342 31.68 -2.27 -30.50
C PHE A 342 30.25 -2.85 -30.51
N ALA A 343 29.33 -2.19 -31.21
CA ALA A 343 27.94 -2.63 -31.32
C ALA A 343 27.82 -4.02 -31.93
N ASP A 344 28.55 -4.26 -33.01
CA ASP A 344 28.58 -5.55 -33.68
C ASP A 344 29.10 -6.71 -32.82
N ASN A 345 30.13 -6.42 -32.00
CA ASN A 345 30.74 -7.43 -31.13
C ASN A 345 29.97 -7.70 -29.85
N ASN A 346 29.25 -6.72 -29.33
CA ASN A 346 28.55 -6.80 -28.04
C ASN A 346 27.03 -6.89 -28.16
N GLY A 347 26.50 -6.94 -29.40
CA GLY A 347 25.06 -7.04 -29.67
C GLY A 347 24.27 -5.81 -29.24
N GLY A 348 24.93 -4.65 -29.20
CA GLY A 348 24.33 -3.38 -28.83
C GLY A 348 23.34 -2.87 -29.90
N ARG A 349 22.31 -2.14 -29.46
CA ARG A 349 21.27 -1.56 -30.33
C ARG A 349 20.90 -0.17 -29.90
N PHE A 350 20.54 0.66 -30.88
CA PHE A 350 19.87 1.94 -30.61
C PHE A 350 18.42 1.68 -30.20
N VAL A 351 17.97 2.43 -29.20
CA VAL A 351 16.62 2.45 -28.65
C VAL A 351 16.15 3.92 -28.63
N CYS A 352 14.88 4.17 -28.25
CA CYS A 352 14.28 5.50 -28.36
C CYS A 352 15.10 6.62 -27.70
N ASP A 353 15.76 6.36 -26.56
CA ASP A 353 16.46 7.37 -25.78
C ASP A 353 17.99 7.16 -25.71
N GLY A 354 18.56 6.30 -26.55
CA GLY A 354 20.00 6.07 -26.54
C GLY A 354 20.43 4.73 -27.13
N PHE A 355 21.52 4.21 -26.60
CA PHE A 355 22.10 2.93 -27.03
C PHE A 355 22.23 1.98 -25.84
N ILE A 356 21.85 0.72 -26.02
CA ILE A 356 21.90 -0.31 -24.97
C ILE A 356 22.69 -1.54 -25.42
N TYR A 357 23.46 -2.12 -24.50
CA TYR A 357 24.12 -3.40 -24.72
C TYR A 357 24.19 -4.22 -23.43
N ASN A 358 24.27 -5.55 -23.60
CA ASN A 358 24.48 -6.46 -22.48
C ASN A 358 25.97 -6.49 -22.11
N ASN A 359 26.30 -6.09 -20.90
CA ASN A 359 27.66 -6.08 -20.38
C ASN A 359 28.00 -7.31 -19.51
N SER A 360 27.06 -8.27 -19.40
CA SER A 360 27.22 -9.51 -18.66
C SER A 360 27.52 -10.71 -19.59
N ASP A 361 28.02 -11.80 -19.00
CA ASP A 361 28.19 -13.06 -19.69
C ASP A 361 26.86 -13.83 -19.89
N THR A 362 25.77 -13.37 -19.29
CA THR A 362 24.47 -14.03 -19.35
C THR A 362 23.69 -13.55 -20.58
N PRO A 363 23.36 -14.44 -21.52
CA PRO A 363 22.57 -14.07 -22.71
C PRO A 363 21.17 -13.57 -22.34
N LEU A 364 20.66 -12.58 -23.08
CA LEU A 364 19.31 -12.04 -22.89
C LEU A 364 18.23 -13.13 -22.84
N ARG A 365 18.34 -14.13 -23.71
CA ARG A 365 17.39 -15.26 -23.73
C ARG A 365 17.37 -16.06 -22.43
N GLU A 366 18.51 -16.19 -21.75
CA GLU A 366 18.60 -16.88 -20.48
C GLU A 366 17.97 -16.03 -19.35
N ILE A 367 18.18 -14.74 -19.38
CA ILE A 367 17.54 -13.79 -18.44
C ILE A 367 16.00 -13.90 -18.55
N LEU A 368 15.45 -13.87 -19.75
CA LEU A 368 14.02 -13.97 -19.98
C LEU A 368 13.41 -15.36 -19.73
N SER A 369 14.23 -16.44 -19.74
CA SER A 369 13.76 -17.82 -19.54
C SER A 369 13.81 -18.34 -18.11
N GLN A 370 14.30 -17.58 -17.14
CA GLN A 370 14.50 -18.04 -15.73
C GLN A 370 13.19 -18.30 -14.95
N ASN A 371 12.03 -18.04 -15.52
CA ASN A 371 10.73 -18.24 -14.86
C ASN A 371 10.32 -19.69 -14.61
N ASP A 372 10.86 -20.66 -15.33
CA ASP A 372 10.43 -22.06 -15.19
C ASP A 372 10.91 -22.73 -13.89
N THR A 373 11.81 -22.09 -13.14
CA THR A 373 12.42 -22.68 -11.95
C THR A 373 11.83 -22.21 -10.61
N MET A 374 11.16 -21.06 -10.55
CA MET A 374 10.58 -20.55 -9.29
C MET A 374 9.18 -21.12 -8.96
N GLN A 375 8.45 -21.65 -9.94
CA GLN A 375 7.12 -22.26 -9.68
C GLN A 375 7.19 -23.70 -9.14
N MET A 376 8.34 -24.37 -9.15
CA MET A 376 8.49 -25.76 -8.69
C MET A 376 8.99 -25.92 -7.25
N GLY A 377 9.21 -24.83 -6.51
CA GLY A 377 9.70 -24.84 -5.10
C GLY A 377 8.61 -24.80 -4.02
N GLY A 378 7.35 -24.82 -4.38
CA GLY A 378 6.21 -24.73 -3.46
C GLY A 378 5.28 -25.94 -3.54
N MET A 379 5.76 -27.14 -3.18
CA MET A 379 4.93 -28.28 -2.81
C MET A 379 5.14 -28.62 -1.34
#